data_c03e3b3ff39cb79c241555e24bed09ac
#
_entry.id   c03e3b3ff39cb79c241555e24bed09ac
#
_cell.length_a   1.000
_cell.length_b   1.000
_cell.length_c   1.000
_cell.angle_alpha   90.00
_cell.angle_beta   90.00
_cell.angle_gamma   90.00
#
_symmetry.space_group_name_H-M   'P 1'
#
loop_
_entity.id
_entity.type
_entity.pdbx_description
1 polymer ?
#
loop_
_entity_poly.entity_id
_entity_poly.type
_entity_poly.pdbx_seq_one_letter_code
_entity_poly.pdbx_strand_id
1 'polypeptide(L)'
;DQVVLAGGGNRSWWQAGFWNVLNEAIPQRPTKIVAVSAGAATACLFSARPGDEGSQWGLHYYEKALANVSSNVDWKNLFSSEPLFPHYRLYKAALENILADGFGRIQDGPEILIGLAKTPNYLSPKISVAMGLLAYELEKKLQRPLHPQSGRRLGFSRLFVSSKACANINELIETILQSSCTPPFTPVMYRDGRAILDGGLIDNVPI
;
A
#
# COMPACT_ATOMS: atom_id res chain seq x y z
N ASP A 1 -6.74 -20.07 8.72
CA ASP A 1 -5.95 -19.89 7.48
C ASP A 1 -5.58 -18.43 7.30
N GLN A 2 -4.37 -18.18 6.80
CA GLN A 2 -3.83 -16.84 6.59
C GLN A 2 -3.42 -16.68 5.12
N VAL A 3 -3.59 -15.46 4.59
CA VAL A 3 -3.17 -15.09 3.25
C VAL A 3 -2.23 -13.90 3.36
N VAL A 4 -1.16 -13.89 2.54
CA VAL A 4 -0.21 -12.78 2.46
C VAL A 4 -0.29 -12.16 1.08
N LEU A 5 -0.47 -10.83 1.03
CA LEU A 5 -0.47 -10.05 -0.20
C LEU A 5 0.71 -9.07 -0.21
N ALA A 6 1.62 -9.32 -1.13
CA ALA A 6 2.86 -8.55 -1.25
C ALA A 6 2.63 -7.15 -1.84
N GLY A 7 3.51 -6.22 -1.49
CA GLY A 7 3.61 -4.95 -2.19
C GLY A 7 4.12 -5.12 -3.63
N GLY A 8 3.77 -4.20 -4.51
CA GLY A 8 4.16 -4.29 -5.92
C GLY A 8 3.76 -3.11 -6.79
N GLY A 9 3.14 -2.08 -6.23
CA GLY A 9 2.54 -0.98 -6.99
C GLY A 9 1.54 -1.51 -8.00
N ASN A 10 1.56 -1.00 -9.24
CA ASN A 10 0.64 -1.44 -10.30
C ASN A 10 0.70 -2.94 -10.63
N ARG A 11 1.79 -3.61 -10.30
CA ARG A 11 1.91 -5.06 -10.48
C ARG A 11 1.02 -5.87 -9.54
N SER A 12 0.47 -5.24 -8.50
CA SER A 12 -0.41 -5.93 -7.54
C SER A 12 -1.72 -6.44 -8.16
N TRP A 13 -2.11 -5.93 -9.32
CA TRP A 13 -3.28 -6.39 -10.04
C TRP A 13 -3.24 -7.87 -10.44
N TRP A 14 -2.03 -8.45 -10.67
CA TRP A 14 -1.94 -9.90 -10.91
C TRP A 14 -2.40 -10.72 -9.70
N GLN A 15 -2.15 -10.21 -8.48
CA GLN A 15 -2.62 -10.86 -7.25
C GLN A 15 -4.16 -10.86 -7.18
N ALA A 16 -4.81 -9.80 -7.70
CA ALA A 16 -6.26 -9.75 -7.80
C ALA A 16 -6.81 -10.83 -8.73
N GLY A 17 -6.27 -10.93 -9.93
CA GLY A 17 -6.68 -11.97 -10.88
C GLY A 17 -6.40 -13.38 -10.37
N PHE A 18 -5.20 -13.60 -9.80
CA PHE A 18 -4.85 -14.90 -9.21
C PHE A 18 -5.79 -15.29 -8.07
N TRP A 19 -6.13 -14.34 -7.19
CA TRP A 19 -7.06 -14.57 -6.08
C TRP A 19 -8.44 -15.02 -6.57
N ASN A 20 -8.97 -14.37 -7.60
CA ASN A 20 -10.28 -14.73 -8.14
C ASN A 20 -10.29 -16.16 -8.69
N VAL A 21 -9.32 -16.50 -9.55
CA VAL A 21 -9.19 -17.85 -10.10
C VAL A 21 -8.99 -18.90 -8.99
N LEU A 22 -8.14 -18.62 -8.00
CA LEU A 22 -7.92 -19.51 -6.88
C LEU A 22 -9.21 -19.72 -6.06
N ASN A 23 -9.93 -18.63 -5.79
CA ASN A 23 -11.15 -18.70 -4.98
C ASN A 23 -12.33 -19.37 -5.69
N GLU A 24 -12.37 -19.32 -7.01
CA GLU A 24 -13.32 -20.12 -7.81
C GLU A 24 -12.98 -21.61 -7.76
N ALA A 25 -11.71 -21.96 -7.92
CA ALA A 25 -11.28 -23.36 -7.95
C ALA A 25 -11.30 -24.00 -6.54
N ILE A 26 -10.86 -23.26 -5.53
CA ILE A 26 -10.77 -23.72 -4.15
C ILE A 26 -11.19 -22.53 -3.25
N PRO A 27 -12.49 -22.48 -2.86
CA PRO A 27 -12.99 -21.36 -2.04
C PRO A 27 -12.13 -21.12 -0.80
N GLN A 28 -11.49 -19.98 -0.73
CA GLN A 28 -10.66 -19.58 0.40
C GLN A 28 -11.49 -18.81 1.42
N ARG A 29 -11.32 -19.16 2.68
CA ARG A 29 -11.96 -18.44 3.79
C ARG A 29 -10.91 -18.06 4.84
N PRO A 30 -9.99 -17.14 4.50
CA PRO A 30 -8.97 -16.71 5.44
C PRO A 30 -9.65 -15.98 6.60
N THR A 31 -9.17 -16.25 7.81
CA THR A 31 -9.55 -15.48 9.00
C THR A 31 -8.71 -14.20 9.11
N LYS A 32 -7.55 -14.19 8.46
CA LYS A 32 -6.60 -13.09 8.49
C LYS A 32 -5.88 -12.92 7.16
N ILE A 33 -5.73 -11.68 6.73
CA ILE A 33 -4.93 -11.28 5.57
C ILE A 33 -3.83 -10.36 6.06
N VAL A 34 -2.58 -10.64 5.74
CA VAL A 34 -1.45 -9.73 6.02
C VAL A 34 -1.01 -9.11 4.71
N ALA A 35 -0.96 -7.79 4.65
CA ALA A 35 -0.76 -7.10 3.39
C ALA A 35 0.11 -5.85 3.53
N VAL A 36 0.81 -5.50 2.45
CA VAL A 36 1.74 -4.35 2.42
C VAL A 36 1.52 -3.56 1.14
N SER A 37 1.57 -2.22 1.25
CA SER A 37 1.54 -1.32 0.07
C SER A 37 0.32 -1.59 -0.81
N ALA A 38 0.50 -1.73 -2.11
CA ALA A 38 -0.58 -2.05 -3.05
C ALA A 38 -1.29 -3.39 -2.74
N GLY A 39 -0.61 -4.33 -2.06
CA GLY A 39 -1.24 -5.56 -1.56
C GLY A 39 -2.33 -5.26 -0.53
N ALA A 40 -2.16 -4.22 0.30
CA ALA A 40 -3.19 -3.79 1.26
C ALA A 40 -4.43 -3.23 0.55
N ALA A 41 -4.23 -2.44 -0.52
CA ALA A 41 -5.34 -1.98 -1.37
C ALA A 41 -6.09 -3.16 -2.01
N THR A 42 -5.34 -4.15 -2.52
CA THR A 42 -5.89 -5.36 -3.13
C THR A 42 -6.70 -6.18 -2.11
N ALA A 43 -6.19 -6.36 -0.88
CA ALA A 43 -6.90 -7.04 0.19
C ALA A 43 -8.22 -6.34 0.53
N CYS A 44 -8.19 -5.02 0.65
CA CYS A 44 -9.40 -4.22 0.91
C CYS A 44 -10.39 -4.26 -0.26
N LEU A 45 -9.92 -4.27 -1.51
CA LEU A 45 -10.76 -4.42 -2.69
C LEU A 45 -11.53 -5.76 -2.66
N PHE A 46 -10.85 -6.88 -2.39
CA PHE A 46 -11.50 -8.19 -2.31
C PHE A 46 -12.58 -8.23 -1.23
N SER A 47 -12.28 -7.64 -0.08
CA SER A 47 -13.22 -7.61 1.04
C SER A 47 -14.38 -6.64 0.78
N ALA A 48 -14.12 -5.52 0.12
CA ALA A 48 -15.13 -4.52 -0.22
C ALA A 48 -16.05 -4.99 -1.35
N ARG A 49 -15.49 -5.66 -2.36
CA ARG A 49 -16.17 -6.11 -3.58
C ARG A 49 -15.69 -7.50 -3.95
N PRO A 50 -16.21 -8.55 -3.30
CA PRO A 50 -15.80 -9.92 -3.59
C PRO A 50 -16.23 -10.34 -4.99
N GLY A 51 -15.42 -11.21 -5.60
CA GLY A 51 -15.65 -11.74 -6.93
C GLY A 51 -14.93 -10.99 -8.05
N ASP A 52 -15.03 -11.54 -9.24
CA ASP A 52 -14.30 -11.05 -10.42
C ASP A 52 -14.78 -9.65 -10.87
N GLU A 53 -16.07 -9.39 -10.79
CA GLU A 53 -16.65 -8.09 -11.14
C GLU A 53 -16.00 -6.94 -10.34
N GLY A 54 -15.74 -7.15 -9.05
CA GLY A 54 -15.09 -6.15 -8.21
C GLY A 54 -13.66 -5.85 -8.64
N SER A 55 -12.89 -6.88 -9.01
CA SER A 55 -11.53 -6.74 -9.50
C SER A 55 -11.47 -6.07 -10.87
N GLN A 56 -12.33 -6.46 -11.79
CA GLN A 56 -12.43 -5.85 -13.12
C GLN A 56 -12.88 -4.39 -13.02
N TRP A 57 -13.86 -4.10 -12.17
CA TRP A 57 -14.31 -2.73 -11.95
C TRP A 57 -13.18 -1.85 -11.41
N GLY A 58 -12.45 -2.32 -10.41
CA GLY A 58 -11.33 -1.59 -9.82
C GLY A 58 -10.20 -1.37 -10.82
N LEU A 59 -9.85 -2.40 -11.62
CA LEU A 59 -8.85 -2.30 -12.68
C LEU A 59 -9.26 -1.28 -13.74
N HIS A 60 -10.49 -1.38 -14.25
CA HIS A 60 -11.01 -0.46 -15.25
C HIS A 60 -11.04 0.99 -14.75
N TYR A 61 -11.46 1.22 -13.49
CA TYR A 61 -11.41 2.54 -12.89
C TYR A 61 -9.98 3.09 -12.86
N TYR A 62 -9.02 2.26 -12.45
CA TYR A 62 -7.61 2.64 -12.34
C TYR A 62 -6.98 2.92 -13.71
N GLU A 63 -7.25 2.09 -14.71
CA GLU A 63 -6.82 2.31 -16.10
C GLU A 63 -7.34 3.64 -16.64
N LYS A 64 -8.62 3.93 -16.41
CA LYS A 64 -9.25 5.18 -16.82
C LYS A 64 -8.64 6.41 -16.13
N ALA A 65 -8.29 6.29 -14.85
CA ALA A 65 -7.59 7.33 -14.11
C ALA A 65 -6.17 7.56 -14.65
N LEU A 66 -5.46 6.49 -15.04
CA LEU A 66 -4.11 6.56 -15.61
C LEU A 66 -4.10 7.05 -17.07
N ALA A 67 -5.15 6.83 -17.84
CA ALA A 67 -5.22 7.25 -19.25
C ALA A 67 -4.99 8.76 -19.45
N ASN A 68 -5.27 9.56 -18.43
CA ASN A 68 -5.07 11.01 -18.43
C ASN A 68 -3.67 11.43 -17.92
N VAL A 69 -2.81 10.48 -17.56
CA VAL A 69 -1.47 10.75 -17.03
C VAL A 69 -0.45 10.58 -18.16
N SER A 70 -0.06 11.68 -18.75
CA SER A 70 0.91 11.69 -19.85
C SER A 70 2.36 11.49 -19.40
N SER A 71 2.66 11.72 -18.11
CA SER A 71 4.01 11.65 -17.55
C SER A 71 3.97 11.30 -16.06
N ASN A 72 4.99 10.57 -15.60
CA ASN A 72 5.21 10.30 -14.18
C ASN A 72 5.59 11.56 -13.37
N VAL A 73 6.03 12.60 -14.05
CA VAL A 73 6.45 13.89 -13.46
C VAL A 73 5.73 15.02 -14.20
N ASP A 74 4.97 15.79 -13.48
CA ASP A 74 4.36 17.00 -14.02
C ASP A 74 5.32 18.19 -13.89
N TRP A 75 6.20 18.34 -14.88
CA TRP A 75 7.21 19.39 -14.89
C TRP A 75 6.64 20.80 -14.84
N LYS A 76 5.37 21.00 -15.19
CA LYS A 76 4.68 22.29 -15.09
C LYS A 76 4.55 22.74 -13.64
N ASN A 77 4.56 21.77 -12.71
CA ASN A 77 4.41 22.02 -11.29
C ASN A 77 5.75 22.27 -10.56
N LEU A 78 6.89 22.27 -11.31
CA LEU A 78 8.22 22.45 -10.69
C LEU A 78 8.36 23.77 -9.91
N PHE A 79 7.64 24.81 -10.33
CA PHE A 79 7.66 26.14 -9.70
C PHE A 79 6.28 26.55 -9.13
N SER A 80 5.38 25.58 -8.91
CA SER A 80 4.06 25.80 -8.35
C SER A 80 3.93 25.11 -6.98
N SER A 81 2.83 25.37 -6.28
CA SER A 81 2.46 24.65 -5.05
C SER A 81 1.84 23.26 -5.30
N GLU A 82 1.61 22.92 -6.57
CA GLU A 82 1.03 21.64 -6.95
C GLU A 82 2.08 20.50 -6.89
N PRO A 83 1.68 19.27 -6.57
CA PRO A 83 2.61 18.14 -6.52
C PRO A 83 3.26 17.85 -7.86
N LEU A 84 4.56 17.63 -7.87
CA LEU A 84 5.33 17.18 -9.04
C LEU A 84 4.90 15.78 -9.52
N PHE A 85 4.42 14.95 -8.61
CA PHE A 85 4.04 13.57 -8.89
C PHE A 85 2.53 13.39 -8.73
N PRO A 86 1.77 13.10 -9.79
CA PRO A 86 0.32 12.93 -9.73
C PRO A 86 -0.12 11.65 -9.01
N HIS A 87 0.79 10.69 -8.84
CA HIS A 87 0.51 9.33 -8.35
C HIS A 87 -0.25 9.28 -7.04
N TYR A 88 0.14 10.09 -6.05
CA TYR A 88 -0.53 10.09 -4.75
C TYR A 88 -1.99 10.49 -4.84
N ARG A 89 -2.29 11.57 -5.57
CA ARG A 89 -3.67 12.07 -5.74
C ARG A 89 -4.54 11.05 -6.48
N LEU A 90 -3.99 10.45 -7.55
CA LEU A 90 -4.68 9.43 -8.32
C LEU A 90 -4.95 8.17 -7.50
N TYR A 91 -3.95 7.71 -6.76
CA TYR A 91 -4.08 6.53 -5.90
C TYR A 91 -5.09 6.77 -4.79
N LYS A 92 -5.04 7.94 -4.13
CA LYS A 92 -6.02 8.31 -3.11
C LYS A 92 -7.44 8.35 -3.68
N ALA A 93 -7.64 9.04 -4.80
CA ALA A 93 -8.95 9.12 -5.46
C ALA A 93 -9.45 7.72 -5.89
N ALA A 94 -8.56 6.85 -6.37
CA ALA A 94 -8.91 5.48 -6.70
C ALA A 94 -9.38 4.71 -5.46
N LEU A 95 -8.67 4.79 -4.34
CA LEU A 95 -9.07 4.14 -3.09
C LEU A 95 -10.42 4.66 -2.59
N GLU A 96 -10.62 5.98 -2.60
CA GLU A 96 -11.89 6.62 -2.19
C GLU A 96 -13.07 6.09 -3.01
N ASN A 97 -12.91 5.96 -4.33
CA ASN A 97 -13.96 5.44 -5.20
C ASN A 97 -14.14 3.91 -5.08
N ILE A 98 -13.03 3.16 -5.05
CA ILE A 98 -13.08 1.70 -5.03
C ILE A 98 -13.64 1.18 -3.71
N LEU A 99 -13.35 1.84 -2.61
CA LEU A 99 -13.74 1.38 -1.27
C LEU A 99 -14.97 2.08 -0.69
N ALA A 100 -15.53 3.10 -1.38
CA ALA A 100 -16.59 3.98 -0.87
C ALA A 100 -17.72 3.25 -0.11
N ASP A 101 -18.30 2.23 -0.74
CA ASP A 101 -19.46 1.49 -0.20
C ASP A 101 -19.06 0.15 0.45
N GLY A 102 -17.74 -0.08 0.63
CA GLY A 102 -17.21 -1.38 1.03
C GLY A 102 -16.83 -1.49 2.51
N PHE A 103 -16.81 -0.39 3.27
CA PHE A 103 -16.25 -0.38 4.62
C PHE A 103 -16.93 -1.39 5.56
N GLY A 104 -18.25 -1.46 5.54
CA GLY A 104 -19.00 -2.45 6.34
C GLY A 104 -18.59 -3.89 6.02
N ARG A 105 -18.48 -4.23 4.73
CA ARG A 105 -18.02 -5.57 4.31
C ARG A 105 -16.58 -5.87 4.71
N ILE A 106 -15.69 -4.86 4.68
CA ILE A 106 -14.32 -5.01 5.19
C ILE A 106 -14.33 -5.26 6.71
N GLN A 107 -15.21 -4.55 7.44
CA GLN A 107 -15.36 -4.75 8.88
C GLN A 107 -15.94 -6.13 9.23
N ASP A 108 -16.86 -6.66 8.45
CA ASP A 108 -17.46 -7.99 8.67
C ASP A 108 -16.59 -9.14 8.13
N GLY A 109 -15.70 -8.86 7.19
CA GLY A 109 -14.81 -9.83 6.55
C GLY A 109 -13.60 -10.27 7.41
N PRO A 110 -12.58 -10.89 6.82
CA PRO A 110 -11.34 -11.25 7.50
C PRO A 110 -10.61 -10.02 8.06
N GLU A 111 -9.86 -10.21 9.13
CA GLU A 111 -8.98 -9.16 9.63
C GLU A 111 -7.84 -8.89 8.63
N ILE A 112 -7.70 -7.65 8.18
CA ILE A 112 -6.60 -7.24 7.31
C ILE A 112 -5.56 -6.50 8.16
N LEU A 113 -4.37 -7.08 8.29
CA LEU A 113 -3.22 -6.47 8.94
C LEU A 113 -2.38 -5.75 7.89
N ILE A 114 -2.38 -4.43 7.95
CA ILE A 114 -1.68 -3.54 7.02
C ILE A 114 -0.31 -3.20 7.58
N GLY A 115 0.75 -3.65 6.90
CA GLY A 115 2.13 -3.45 7.31
C GLY A 115 2.68 -2.10 6.90
N LEU A 116 3.32 -1.40 7.84
CA LEU A 116 3.99 -0.11 7.66
C LEU A 116 5.42 -0.19 8.20
N ALA A 117 6.31 0.65 7.66
CA ALA A 117 7.65 0.85 8.19
C ALA A 117 7.72 2.16 8.99
N LYS A 118 7.91 2.04 10.30
CA LYS A 118 8.03 3.19 11.22
C LYS A 118 9.49 3.60 11.31
N THR A 119 9.79 4.90 11.10
CA THR A 119 11.16 5.42 11.16
C THR A 119 11.76 5.34 12.56
N PRO A 120 13.10 5.25 12.70
CA PRO A 120 13.77 5.34 14.00
C PRO A 120 13.51 6.69 14.68
N ASN A 121 13.55 6.73 16.02
CA ASN A 121 13.29 7.93 16.81
C ASN A 121 14.54 8.79 17.08
N TYR A 122 15.72 8.26 16.82
CA TYR A 122 17.02 8.93 17.06
C TYR A 122 17.50 9.80 15.89
N LEU A 123 16.79 9.77 14.75
CA LEU A 123 17.08 10.59 13.57
C LEU A 123 15.89 11.50 13.26
N SER A 124 16.17 12.64 12.63
CA SER A 124 15.09 13.49 12.14
C SER A 124 14.28 12.75 11.06
N PRO A 125 12.97 13.01 10.93
CA PRO A 125 12.13 12.34 9.96
C PRO A 125 12.66 12.42 8.53
N LYS A 126 13.15 13.59 8.10
CA LYS A 126 13.71 13.80 6.75
C LYS A 126 14.94 12.93 6.49
N ILE A 127 15.86 12.85 7.46
CA ILE A 127 17.07 12.03 7.34
C ILE A 127 16.69 10.54 7.32
N SER A 128 15.80 10.11 8.21
CA SER A 128 15.33 8.73 8.27
C SER A 128 14.71 8.30 6.94
N VAL A 129 13.83 9.14 6.37
CA VAL A 129 13.19 8.86 5.08
C VAL A 129 14.24 8.72 3.98
N ALA A 130 15.16 9.68 3.85
CA ALA A 130 16.20 9.63 2.82
C ALA A 130 17.10 8.39 2.96
N MET A 131 17.55 8.09 4.17
CA MET A 131 18.39 6.90 4.43
C MET A 131 17.66 5.60 4.18
N GLY A 132 16.41 5.48 4.61
CA GLY A 132 15.59 4.29 4.41
C GLY A 132 15.38 3.99 2.94
N LEU A 133 14.98 4.99 2.16
CA LEU A 133 14.74 4.83 0.72
C LEU A 133 16.04 4.52 -0.04
N LEU A 134 17.14 5.21 0.29
CA LEU A 134 18.44 4.95 -0.34
C LEU A 134 18.92 3.51 -0.05
N ALA A 135 18.87 3.09 1.20
CA ALA A 135 19.27 1.75 1.59
C ALA A 135 18.40 0.67 0.93
N TYR A 136 17.10 0.87 0.86
CA TYR A 136 16.17 -0.02 0.17
C TYR A 136 16.47 -0.13 -1.32
N GLU A 137 16.69 1.00 -2.01
CA GLU A 137 17.00 0.98 -3.45
C GLU A 137 18.36 0.32 -3.73
N LEU A 138 19.35 0.54 -2.89
CA LEU A 138 20.66 -0.14 -3.00
C LEU A 138 20.53 -1.65 -2.80
N GLU A 139 19.85 -2.08 -1.75
CA GLU A 139 19.64 -3.51 -1.46
C GLU A 139 18.86 -4.19 -2.59
N LYS A 140 17.79 -3.55 -3.08
CA LYS A 140 16.98 -4.04 -4.20
C LYS A 140 17.78 -4.19 -5.50
N LYS A 141 18.70 -3.26 -5.79
CA LYS A 141 19.58 -3.36 -6.98
C LYS A 141 20.62 -4.45 -6.85
N LEU A 142 21.18 -4.63 -5.66
CA LEU A 142 22.30 -5.56 -5.42
C LEU A 142 21.82 -6.99 -5.17
N GLN A 143 20.77 -7.20 -4.39
CA GLN A 143 20.40 -8.52 -3.86
C GLN A 143 18.97 -8.95 -4.24
N ARG A 144 18.07 -8.03 -4.54
CA ARG A 144 16.64 -8.27 -4.82
C ARG A 144 15.94 -9.18 -3.80
N PRO A 145 16.10 -8.97 -2.49
CA PRO A 145 15.57 -9.87 -1.49
C PRO A 145 14.04 -9.74 -1.40
N LEU A 146 13.36 -10.85 -1.08
CA LEU A 146 11.93 -10.85 -0.71
C LEU A 146 11.70 -10.14 0.62
N HIS A 147 12.65 -10.28 1.53
CA HIS A 147 12.63 -9.68 2.86
C HIS A 147 13.84 -8.73 3.03
N PRO A 148 13.69 -7.44 2.70
CA PRO A 148 14.75 -6.46 2.88
C PRO A 148 15.23 -6.38 4.34
N GLN A 149 16.54 -6.25 4.53
CA GLN A 149 17.18 -6.20 5.85
C GLN A 149 17.73 -4.81 6.19
N SER A 150 18.01 -4.00 5.15
CA SER A 150 18.62 -2.68 5.32
C SER A 150 17.79 -1.76 6.19
N GLY A 151 16.49 -1.75 6.03
CA GLY A 151 15.59 -0.95 6.87
C GLY A 151 15.69 -1.33 8.34
N ARG A 152 15.70 -2.62 8.67
CA ARG A 152 15.86 -3.10 10.05
C ARG A 152 17.20 -2.71 10.64
N ARG A 153 18.29 -2.84 9.88
CA ARG A 153 19.65 -2.45 10.33
C ARG A 153 19.74 -0.95 10.61
N LEU A 154 18.96 -0.14 9.93
CA LEU A 154 18.83 1.30 10.16
C LEU A 154 17.83 1.68 11.27
N GLY A 155 17.33 0.70 12.03
CA GLY A 155 16.45 0.92 13.16
C GLY A 155 14.99 1.20 12.80
N PHE A 156 14.58 0.92 11.56
CA PHE A 156 13.15 0.91 11.22
C PHE A 156 12.46 -0.27 11.89
N SER A 157 11.24 -0.05 12.35
CA SER A 157 10.42 -1.06 13.00
C SER A 157 9.15 -1.34 12.22
N ARG A 158 8.71 -2.60 12.26
CA ARG A 158 7.40 -2.98 11.71
C ARG A 158 6.29 -2.40 12.57
N LEU A 159 5.24 -1.94 11.92
CA LEU A 159 3.98 -1.59 12.53
C LEU A 159 2.88 -2.25 11.71
N PHE A 160 2.01 -3.04 12.35
CA PHE A 160 0.81 -3.55 11.72
C PHE A 160 -0.42 -2.81 12.27
N VAL A 161 -1.26 -2.35 11.36
CA VAL A 161 -2.54 -1.72 11.69
C VAL A 161 -3.66 -2.63 11.20
N SER A 162 -4.56 -3.01 12.09
CA SER A 162 -5.72 -3.83 11.75
C SER A 162 -6.79 -2.99 11.07
N SER A 163 -7.38 -3.50 10.00
CA SER A 163 -8.56 -2.90 9.38
C SER A 163 -9.71 -2.75 10.36
N LYS A 164 -9.82 -3.69 11.32
CA LYS A 164 -10.84 -3.69 12.38
C LYS A 164 -10.66 -2.54 13.38
N ALA A 165 -9.44 -2.00 13.51
CA ALA A 165 -9.16 -0.89 14.41
C ALA A 165 -9.47 0.48 13.77
N CYS A 166 -9.71 0.54 12.45
CA CYS A 166 -10.06 1.78 11.77
C CYS A 166 -11.52 2.15 12.08
N ALA A 167 -11.74 3.37 12.58
CA ALA A 167 -13.07 3.84 12.97
C ALA A 167 -13.99 4.13 11.76
N ASN A 168 -13.39 4.44 10.61
CA ASN A 168 -14.12 4.78 9.38
C ASN A 168 -13.26 4.51 8.14
N ILE A 169 -13.90 4.66 6.97
CA ILE A 169 -13.25 4.42 5.67
C ILE A 169 -12.06 5.35 5.42
N ASN A 170 -12.11 6.60 5.86
CA ASN A 170 -11.02 7.55 5.65
C ASN A 170 -9.75 7.14 6.42
N GLU A 171 -9.90 6.65 7.64
CA GLU A 171 -8.79 6.13 8.43
C GLU A 171 -8.18 4.87 7.80
N LEU A 172 -9.02 3.99 7.25
CA LEU A 172 -8.55 2.83 6.50
C LEU A 172 -7.78 3.24 5.25
N ILE A 173 -8.31 4.17 4.45
CA ILE A 173 -7.65 4.69 3.25
C ILE A 173 -6.32 5.36 3.62
N GLU A 174 -6.28 6.17 4.67
CA GLU A 174 -5.03 6.77 5.16
C GLU A 174 -4.01 5.70 5.54
N THR A 175 -4.43 4.64 6.22
CA THR A 175 -3.55 3.52 6.59
C THR A 175 -2.98 2.81 5.36
N ILE A 176 -3.78 2.59 4.32
CA ILE A 176 -3.32 2.02 3.05
C ILE A 176 -2.32 2.95 2.36
N LEU A 177 -2.59 4.25 2.34
CA LEU A 177 -1.68 5.25 1.78
C LEU A 177 -0.36 5.32 2.55
N GLN A 178 -0.40 5.23 3.88
CA GLN A 178 0.79 5.14 4.72
C GLN A 178 1.60 3.88 4.42
N SER A 179 0.93 2.74 4.20
CA SER A 179 1.58 1.49 3.79
C SER A 179 2.24 1.57 2.41
N SER A 180 1.83 2.53 1.58
CA SER A 180 2.36 2.80 0.24
C SER A 180 3.23 4.07 0.17
N CYS A 181 3.67 4.59 1.32
CA CYS A 181 4.39 5.86 1.41
C CYS A 181 5.83 5.74 0.88
N THR A 182 6.09 6.29 -0.29
CA THR A 182 7.38 6.26 -1.00
C THR A 182 7.77 7.64 -1.52
N PRO A 183 8.20 8.57 -0.65
CA PRO A 183 8.67 9.88 -1.11
C PRO A 183 9.82 9.76 -2.13
N PRO A 184 9.89 10.61 -3.16
CA PRO A 184 9.08 11.82 -3.39
C PRO A 184 7.76 11.59 -4.12
N PHE A 185 7.40 10.36 -4.53
CA PHE A 185 6.17 10.05 -5.27
C PHE A 185 4.91 10.24 -4.41
N THR A 186 5.06 10.11 -3.09
CA THR A 186 4.04 10.44 -2.10
C THR A 186 4.56 11.52 -1.16
N PRO A 187 3.70 12.28 -0.49
CA PRO A 187 4.12 13.12 0.63
C PRO A 187 4.68 12.25 1.76
N VAL A 188 5.52 12.82 2.62
CA VAL A 188 5.92 12.17 3.87
C VAL A 188 4.70 12.12 4.79
N MET A 189 4.34 10.93 5.24
CA MET A 189 3.19 10.70 6.11
C MET A 189 3.65 10.40 7.53
N TYR A 190 2.79 10.68 8.50
CA TYR A 190 3.11 10.53 9.92
C TYR A 190 2.03 9.73 10.64
N ARG A 191 2.47 8.93 11.64
CA ARG A 191 1.60 8.27 12.61
C ARG A 191 2.26 8.31 13.98
N ASP A 192 1.52 8.71 15.01
CA ASP A 192 2.02 8.84 16.39
C ASP A 192 3.31 9.68 16.47
N GLY A 193 3.36 10.80 15.74
CA GLY A 193 4.50 11.72 15.71
C GLY A 193 5.75 11.21 14.97
N ARG A 194 5.69 10.03 14.32
CA ARG A 194 6.81 9.44 13.57
C ARG A 194 6.49 9.34 12.08
N ALA A 195 7.50 9.59 11.25
CA ALA A 195 7.34 9.37 9.82
C ALA A 195 7.16 7.88 9.53
N ILE A 196 6.29 7.60 8.56
CA ILE A 196 5.97 6.27 8.09
C ILE A 196 6.42 6.13 6.63
N LEU A 197 6.94 4.98 6.28
CA LEU A 197 7.26 4.58 4.92
C LEU A 197 6.54 3.30 4.54
N ASP A 198 6.60 2.97 3.26
CA ASP A 198 6.07 1.72 2.70
C ASP A 198 6.56 0.51 3.50
N GLY A 199 5.64 -0.35 3.90
CA GLY A 199 5.95 -1.55 4.68
C GLY A 199 6.92 -2.50 3.98
N GLY A 200 6.93 -2.51 2.65
CA GLY A 200 7.85 -3.28 1.84
C GLY A 200 9.33 -2.92 2.02
N LEU A 201 9.62 -1.75 2.61
CA LEU A 201 10.98 -1.36 3.00
C LEU A 201 11.60 -2.29 4.05
N ILE A 202 10.76 -2.91 4.88
CA ILE A 202 11.19 -3.85 5.93
C ILE A 202 10.85 -5.29 5.56
N ASP A 203 9.68 -5.48 4.97
CA ASP A 203 9.17 -6.80 4.64
C ASP A 203 8.09 -6.71 3.57
N ASN A 204 8.45 -7.12 2.36
CA ASN A 204 7.50 -7.04 1.24
C ASN A 204 6.53 -8.24 1.18
N VAL A 205 6.86 -9.33 1.86
CA VAL A 205 6.03 -10.54 1.99
C VAL A 205 5.98 -10.90 3.48
N PRO A 206 5.15 -10.21 4.27
CA PRO A 206 5.13 -10.38 5.73
C PRO A 206 4.50 -11.71 6.13
N ILE A 207 5.33 -12.70 6.36
CA ILE A 207 4.99 -14.06 6.82
C ILE A 207 5.13 -14.16 8.33
#